data_16cc125828f463d5915d0ccc56880006
#
_entry.id   16cc125828f463d5915d0ccc56880006
#
_cell.length_a   1.000
_cell.length_b   1.000
_cell.length_c   1.000
_cell.angle_alpha   90.00
_cell.angle_beta   90.00
_cell.angle_gamma   90.00
#
_symmetry.space_group_name_H-M   'P 1'
#
loop_
_entity.id
_entity.type
_entity.pdbx_description
1 polymer ?
#
loop_
_entity_poly.entity_id
_entity_poly.type
_entity_poly.pdbx_seq_one_letter_code
_entity_poly.pdbx_strand_id
1 'polypeptide(L)'
;MDTVITRSRWIVGILVGALCICGVRLVQLQIIEGPSLAAQGQRVRTSSTEVAAARGTITDATGVVLANSIQTYDIAVNQVNIRAFVHRDDDGNEVGRGPAEAARLLAPILGMNEAELGGMMLGDSTYVYIKRNVDAVSYREIRKLDIYGIEWESVFEREYPNGNVAAPVIGTVNAEGQGSSGMEAQFDALLTGTPGAQAFEIAPNGAVMPGGKKTTVEPKNGGNVELTLHADLQHQVQDLLDARVAKHQADWGAVVIEDVATGHVLVMADSNSKEPDNANPQKVHAVQDTFEPGSVGKLVTVGAALNQGTITPTSVFQVPYALDLPDAGGPITDFHEHDGETLTATGVLAESSNTGTVLIGQTMSDEQRYSMMRAFGFGQETGIELPGESAGLLRNAD
;
A
#
# COMPACT_ATOMS: atom_id res chain seq x y z
N MET A 1 32.92 72.79 51.45
CA MET A 1 32.08 72.75 50.22
C MET A 1 32.63 71.76 49.18
N ASP A 2 33.93 71.64 49.08
CA ASP A 2 34.54 70.76 48.02
C ASP A 2 34.26 69.22 48.11
N THR A 3 34.13 68.71 49.35
CA THR A 3 33.89 67.30 49.58
C THR A 3 32.48 66.86 49.17
N VAL A 4 31.48 67.74 49.22
CA VAL A 4 30.11 67.46 48.83
C VAL A 4 30.01 67.42 47.29
N ILE A 5 30.67 68.37 46.66
CA ILE A 5 30.71 68.48 45.20
C ILE A 5 31.42 67.22 44.57
N THR A 6 32.52 66.81 45.21
CA THR A 6 33.26 65.63 44.76
C THR A 6 32.44 64.36 44.97
N ARG A 7 31.76 64.17 46.08
CA ARG A 7 30.84 63.00 46.30
C ARG A 7 29.66 62.96 45.31
N SER A 8 29.06 64.13 45.03
CA SER A 8 27.99 64.27 44.10
C SER A 8 28.44 63.88 42.62
N ARG A 9 29.67 64.32 42.25
CA ARG A 9 30.25 63.90 40.91
C ARG A 9 30.48 62.42 40.83
N TRP A 10 30.92 61.73 41.88
CA TRP A 10 31.08 60.29 41.89
C TRP A 10 29.75 59.60 41.83
N ILE A 11 28.71 60.05 42.49
CA ILE A 11 27.35 59.49 42.41
C ILE A 11 26.79 59.64 41.00
N VAL A 12 26.95 60.81 40.40
CA VAL A 12 26.52 61.01 38.98
C VAL A 12 27.29 60.12 38.02
N GLY A 13 28.60 59.95 38.20
CA GLY A 13 29.42 59.07 37.40
C GLY A 13 28.98 57.61 37.49
N ILE A 14 28.65 57.13 38.70
CA ILE A 14 28.12 55.75 38.87
C ILE A 14 26.76 55.63 38.26
N LEU A 15 25.85 56.58 38.38
CA LEU A 15 24.54 56.57 37.74
C LEU A 15 24.62 56.58 36.26
N VAL A 16 25.49 57.39 35.66
CA VAL A 16 25.73 57.40 34.20
C VAL A 16 26.32 56.08 33.75
N GLY A 17 27.29 55.51 34.49
CA GLY A 17 27.86 54.20 34.22
C GLY A 17 26.79 53.07 34.23
N ALA A 18 25.93 53.09 35.26
CA ALA A 18 24.81 52.13 35.31
C ALA A 18 23.82 52.28 34.16
N LEU A 19 23.47 53.49 33.76
CA LEU A 19 22.64 53.81 32.61
C LEU A 19 23.26 53.31 31.28
N CYS A 20 24.58 53.50 31.12
CA CYS A 20 25.28 52.97 29.94
C CYS A 20 25.26 51.44 29.88
N ILE A 21 25.47 50.76 31.03
CA ILE A 21 25.38 49.31 31.11
C ILE A 21 23.95 48.82 30.75
N CYS A 22 22.93 49.49 31.31
CA CYS A 22 21.53 49.19 30.94
C CYS A 22 21.26 49.41 29.43
N GLY A 23 21.80 50.50 28.88
CA GLY A 23 21.65 50.78 27.44
C GLY A 23 22.29 49.71 26.56
N VAL A 24 23.53 49.29 26.89
CA VAL A 24 24.22 48.19 26.18
C VAL A 24 23.44 46.90 26.30
N ARG A 25 22.92 46.58 27.50
CA ARG A 25 22.09 45.36 27.68
C ARG A 25 20.77 45.43 26.92
N LEU A 26 20.17 46.60 26.84
CA LEU A 26 18.95 46.79 26.05
C LEU A 26 19.20 46.58 24.55
N VAL A 27 20.29 47.12 24.04
CA VAL A 27 20.72 46.89 22.65
C VAL A 27 20.96 45.40 22.41
N GLN A 28 21.67 44.73 23.29
CA GLN A 28 21.92 43.30 23.21
C GLN A 28 20.59 42.50 23.15
N LEU A 29 19.67 42.75 24.08
CA LEU A 29 18.40 42.06 24.18
C LEU A 29 17.46 42.35 23.01
N GLN A 30 17.44 43.59 22.51
CA GLN A 30 16.50 43.98 21.45
C GLN A 30 17.03 43.73 20.03
N ILE A 31 18.32 43.96 19.81
CA ILE A 31 18.89 43.89 18.45
C ILE A 31 19.58 42.56 18.23
N ILE A 32 20.35 42.04 19.17
CA ILE A 32 21.12 40.79 18.97
C ILE A 32 20.30 39.56 19.35
N GLU A 33 19.68 39.56 20.53
CA GLU A 33 18.94 38.42 21.06
C GLU A 33 17.44 38.50 20.70
N GLY A 34 16.91 39.65 20.30
CA GLY A 34 15.49 39.90 20.02
C GLY A 34 14.88 38.94 19.02
N PRO A 35 15.48 38.72 17.85
CA PRO A 35 14.95 37.77 16.85
C PRO A 35 14.92 36.36 17.39
N SER A 36 15.91 35.90 18.15
CA SER A 36 15.96 34.55 18.72
C SER A 36 14.93 34.34 19.83
N LEU A 37 14.77 35.34 20.70
CA LEU A 37 13.78 35.35 21.78
C LEU A 37 12.35 35.42 21.21
N ALA A 38 12.13 36.22 20.19
CA ALA A 38 10.84 36.25 19.47
C ALA A 38 10.51 34.90 18.81
N ALA A 39 11.49 34.25 18.16
CA ALA A 39 11.32 32.92 17.58
C ALA A 39 11.03 31.86 18.66
N GLN A 40 11.70 31.92 19.81
CA GLN A 40 11.40 31.04 20.95
C GLN A 40 9.99 31.28 21.51
N GLY A 41 9.62 32.53 21.69
CA GLY A 41 8.29 32.92 22.15
C GLY A 41 7.19 32.45 21.18
N GLN A 42 7.46 32.49 19.88
CA GLN A 42 6.54 32.04 18.85
C GLN A 42 6.42 30.51 18.84
N ARG A 43 7.52 29.76 19.03
CA ARG A 43 7.50 28.31 19.17
C ARG A 43 6.65 27.79 20.32
N VAL A 44 6.71 28.45 21.45
CA VAL A 44 5.93 28.10 22.66
C VAL A 44 4.45 28.44 22.51
N ARG A 45 4.11 29.38 21.62
CA ARG A 45 2.73 29.83 21.36
C ARG A 45 2.09 29.25 20.15
N THR A 46 2.80 28.39 19.41
CA THR A 46 2.27 27.79 18.18
C THR A 46 2.17 26.29 18.36
N SER A 47 0.97 25.74 18.18
CA SER A 47 0.74 24.32 18.01
C SER A 47 0.61 24.01 16.53
N SER A 48 1.26 22.96 16.06
CA SER A 48 1.17 22.50 14.68
C SER A 48 0.55 21.12 14.66
N THR A 49 -0.51 20.98 13.85
CA THR A 49 -1.15 19.69 13.57
C THR A 49 -0.89 19.34 12.12
N GLU A 50 -0.53 18.10 11.86
CA GLU A 50 -0.40 17.57 10.53
C GLU A 50 -1.78 17.42 9.88
N VAL A 51 -1.88 17.73 8.60
CA VAL A 51 -3.09 17.54 7.80
C VAL A 51 -2.81 16.39 6.84
N ALA A 52 -3.47 15.27 7.05
CA ALA A 52 -3.28 14.07 6.26
C ALA A 52 -3.54 14.33 4.76
N ALA A 53 -2.75 13.71 3.90
CA ALA A 53 -2.96 13.66 2.47
C ALA A 53 -3.63 12.34 2.08
N ALA A 54 -4.55 12.37 1.12
CA ALA A 54 -5.13 11.15 0.59
C ALA A 54 -4.10 10.41 -0.27
N ARG A 55 -4.02 9.09 -0.10
CA ARG A 55 -3.29 8.19 -1.00
C ARG A 55 -4.03 8.11 -2.33
N GLY A 56 -3.30 8.09 -3.45
CA GLY A 56 -3.87 8.06 -4.80
C GLY A 56 -4.75 6.84 -5.07
N THR A 57 -5.62 6.95 -6.05
CA THR A 57 -6.57 5.90 -6.44
C THR A 57 -5.90 4.92 -7.41
N ILE A 58 -6.23 3.63 -7.28
CA ILE A 58 -5.92 2.61 -8.29
C ILE A 58 -7.23 2.26 -8.99
N THR A 59 -7.23 2.35 -10.34
CA THR A 59 -8.38 2.00 -11.18
C THR A 59 -8.03 0.90 -12.16
N ASP A 60 -9.05 0.23 -12.69
CA ASP A 60 -8.92 -0.63 -13.85
C ASP A 60 -8.89 0.20 -15.17
N ALA A 61 -8.75 -0.45 -16.31
CA ALA A 61 -8.72 0.18 -17.63
C ALA A 61 -10.02 0.88 -18.03
N THR A 62 -11.11 0.62 -17.33
CA THR A 62 -12.46 1.20 -17.58
C THR A 62 -12.80 2.31 -16.59
N GLY A 63 -11.91 2.59 -15.63
CA GLY A 63 -12.10 3.58 -14.59
C GLY A 63 -12.83 3.05 -13.33
N VAL A 64 -13.04 1.73 -13.24
CA VAL A 64 -13.56 1.11 -12.01
C VAL A 64 -12.53 1.24 -10.90
N VAL A 65 -12.95 1.78 -9.76
CA VAL A 65 -12.07 1.98 -8.60
C VAL A 65 -11.75 0.64 -7.94
N LEU A 66 -10.48 0.27 -7.91
CA LEU A 66 -9.97 -0.95 -7.28
C LEU A 66 -9.44 -0.68 -5.86
N ALA A 67 -8.83 0.48 -5.65
CA ALA A 67 -8.42 0.96 -4.34
C ALA A 67 -8.53 2.48 -4.26
N ASN A 68 -9.09 3.00 -3.18
CA ASN A 68 -9.20 4.44 -2.91
C ASN A 68 -8.91 4.76 -1.45
N SER A 69 -8.84 6.05 -1.13
CA SER A 69 -8.72 6.55 0.24
C SER A 69 -10.02 7.25 0.61
N ILE A 70 -10.67 6.77 1.65
CA ILE A 70 -11.85 7.41 2.23
C ILE A 70 -11.46 8.21 3.47
N GLN A 71 -12.05 9.39 3.62
CA GLN A 71 -11.82 10.21 4.80
C GLN A 71 -12.60 9.66 5.98
N THR A 72 -11.89 9.37 7.06
CA THR A 72 -12.41 8.93 8.34
C THR A 72 -11.89 9.83 9.46
N TYR A 73 -12.32 9.58 10.69
CA TYR A 73 -11.96 10.40 11.82
C TYR A 73 -11.57 9.52 13.01
N ASP A 74 -10.40 9.78 13.55
CA ASP A 74 -9.99 9.21 14.83
C ASP A 74 -10.56 10.09 15.95
N ILE A 75 -11.35 9.49 16.83
CA ILE A 75 -11.98 10.19 17.96
C ILE A 75 -11.16 9.93 19.22
N ALA A 76 -10.83 10.99 19.91
CA ALA A 76 -10.07 10.96 21.14
C ALA A 76 -10.77 11.74 22.26
N VAL A 77 -10.35 11.52 23.50
CA VAL A 77 -10.82 12.25 24.66
C VAL A 77 -9.65 12.88 25.42
N ASN A 78 -9.83 14.10 25.81
CA ASN A 78 -9.04 14.77 26.82
C ASN A 78 -9.68 14.48 28.20
N GLN A 79 -9.08 13.53 28.94
CA GLN A 79 -9.64 13.06 30.21
C GLN A 79 -9.70 14.15 31.30
N VAL A 80 -8.91 15.21 31.17
CA VAL A 80 -8.94 16.35 32.09
C VAL A 80 -10.12 17.26 31.75
N ASN A 81 -10.28 17.60 30.48
CA ASN A 81 -11.28 18.54 30.01
C ASN A 81 -12.69 17.98 30.08
N ILE A 82 -12.88 16.67 29.78
CA ILE A 82 -14.19 16.02 29.76
C ILE A 82 -14.92 16.09 31.12
N ARG A 83 -14.18 16.23 32.23
CA ARG A 83 -14.75 16.39 33.58
C ARG A 83 -15.59 17.64 33.73
N ALA A 84 -15.31 18.68 32.93
CA ALA A 84 -16.04 19.96 32.91
C ALA A 84 -17.21 19.97 31.93
N PHE A 85 -17.44 18.89 31.19
CA PHE A 85 -18.57 18.78 30.26
C PHE A 85 -19.89 18.81 31.04
N VAL A 86 -20.84 19.62 30.56
CA VAL A 86 -22.21 19.70 31.09
C VAL A 86 -23.18 19.63 29.91
N HIS A 87 -24.00 18.58 29.90
CA HIS A 87 -25.09 18.45 28.95
C HIS A 87 -26.33 19.19 29.44
N ARG A 88 -26.88 20.04 28.58
CA ARG A 88 -28.09 20.81 28.86
C ARG A 88 -29.17 20.47 27.85
N ASP A 89 -30.44 20.50 28.30
CA ASP A 89 -31.58 20.36 27.40
C ASP A 89 -31.83 21.70 26.65
N ASP A 90 -32.83 21.69 25.77
CA ASP A 90 -33.22 22.87 24.97
C ASP A 90 -33.68 24.04 25.83
N ASP A 91 -34.16 23.78 27.05
CA ASP A 91 -34.57 24.76 28.04
C ASP A 91 -33.39 25.28 28.89
N GLY A 92 -32.21 24.77 28.69
CA GLY A 92 -30.97 25.12 29.40
C GLY A 92 -30.74 24.42 30.74
N ASN A 93 -31.62 23.47 31.14
CA ASN A 93 -31.45 22.70 32.37
C ASN A 93 -30.35 21.67 32.22
N GLU A 94 -29.58 21.42 33.29
CA GLU A 94 -28.56 20.38 33.31
C GLU A 94 -29.24 19.00 33.34
N VAL A 95 -28.91 18.17 32.33
CA VAL A 95 -29.39 16.79 32.21
C VAL A 95 -28.36 15.79 32.67
N GLY A 96 -27.07 16.12 32.50
CA GLY A 96 -25.97 15.27 32.90
C GLY A 96 -24.62 15.96 32.77
N ARG A 97 -23.57 15.34 33.30
CA ARG A 97 -22.24 15.93 33.26
C ARG A 97 -21.11 14.89 33.21
N GLY A 98 -19.96 15.36 32.75
CA GLY A 98 -18.69 14.65 32.80
C GLY A 98 -18.60 13.38 31.95
N PRO A 99 -17.64 12.49 32.25
CA PRO A 99 -17.36 11.29 31.46
C PRO A 99 -18.55 10.36 31.26
N ALA A 100 -19.37 10.16 32.31
CA ALA A 100 -20.51 9.24 32.25
C ALA A 100 -21.59 9.72 31.26
N GLU A 101 -21.92 11.02 31.28
CA GLU A 101 -22.90 11.57 30.36
C GLU A 101 -22.35 11.62 28.92
N ALA A 102 -21.06 11.96 28.75
CA ALA A 102 -20.42 11.91 27.44
C ALA A 102 -20.44 10.48 26.87
N ALA A 103 -20.13 9.46 27.69
CA ALA A 103 -20.19 8.06 27.27
C ALA A 103 -21.61 7.63 26.87
N ARG A 104 -22.63 8.03 27.64
CA ARG A 104 -24.04 7.75 27.33
C ARG A 104 -24.46 8.31 25.95
N LEU A 105 -23.99 9.50 25.61
CA LEU A 105 -24.31 10.15 24.35
C LEU A 105 -23.55 9.55 23.16
N LEU A 106 -22.28 9.19 23.37
CA LEU A 106 -21.39 8.73 22.31
C LEU A 106 -21.50 7.22 22.02
N ALA A 107 -21.81 6.40 23.05
CA ALA A 107 -21.86 4.96 22.93
C ALA A 107 -22.75 4.45 21.78
N PRO A 108 -23.99 4.94 21.60
CA PRO A 108 -24.84 4.50 20.50
C PRO A 108 -24.31 4.89 19.13
N ILE A 109 -23.67 6.07 18.98
CA ILE A 109 -23.10 6.55 17.72
C ILE A 109 -21.87 5.74 17.36
N LEU A 110 -21.02 5.46 18.34
CA LEU A 110 -19.77 4.71 18.16
C LEU A 110 -19.98 3.20 18.13
N GLY A 111 -21.19 2.70 18.46
CA GLY A 111 -21.46 1.26 18.58
C GLY A 111 -20.61 0.59 19.68
N MET A 112 -20.34 1.29 20.77
CA MET A 112 -19.53 0.82 21.90
C MET A 112 -20.37 0.61 23.16
N ASN A 113 -19.84 -0.18 24.11
CA ASN A 113 -20.47 -0.31 25.41
C ASN A 113 -20.25 0.98 26.23
N GLU A 114 -21.33 1.51 26.81
CA GLU A 114 -21.32 2.78 27.56
C GLU A 114 -20.35 2.75 28.77
N ALA A 115 -20.33 1.63 29.52
CA ALA A 115 -19.49 1.52 30.70
C ALA A 115 -18.00 1.43 30.33
N GLU A 116 -17.69 0.69 29.23
CA GLU A 116 -16.33 0.60 28.70
C GLU A 116 -15.85 1.98 28.21
N LEU A 117 -16.66 2.65 27.42
CA LEU A 117 -16.38 3.98 26.90
C LEU A 117 -16.21 4.99 28.05
N GLY A 118 -17.07 4.94 29.05
CA GLY A 118 -16.93 5.76 30.27
C GLY A 118 -15.62 5.51 31.02
N GLY A 119 -15.20 4.24 31.09
CA GLY A 119 -13.90 3.85 31.67
C GLY A 119 -12.72 4.46 30.92
N MET A 120 -12.76 4.48 29.58
CA MET A 120 -11.69 5.10 28.77
C MET A 120 -11.62 6.62 28.95
N MET A 121 -12.70 7.27 29.38
CA MET A 121 -12.75 8.72 29.62
C MET A 121 -12.24 9.13 31.03
N LEU A 122 -11.93 8.16 31.89
CA LEU A 122 -11.41 8.40 33.24
C LEU A 122 -9.88 8.36 33.23
N GLY A 123 -9.24 9.36 33.88
CA GLY A 123 -7.78 9.45 33.99
C GLY A 123 -7.31 10.89 33.95
N ASP A 124 -6.02 11.09 33.75
CA ASP A 124 -5.38 12.41 33.74
C ASP A 124 -4.64 12.70 32.41
N SER A 125 -4.82 11.84 31.41
CA SER A 125 -4.23 12.06 30.09
C SER A 125 -4.97 13.17 29.33
N THR A 126 -4.21 13.97 28.61
CA THR A 126 -4.77 15.03 27.75
C THR A 126 -5.22 14.51 26.38
N TYR A 127 -4.86 13.27 26.03
CA TYR A 127 -5.26 12.66 24.75
C TYR A 127 -5.26 11.14 24.85
N VAL A 128 -6.44 10.52 24.64
CA VAL A 128 -6.63 9.07 24.59
C VAL A 128 -7.57 8.75 23.44
N TYR A 129 -7.15 7.90 22.49
CA TYR A 129 -8.04 7.43 21.43
C TYR A 129 -9.20 6.63 22.01
N ILE A 130 -10.41 6.95 21.58
CA ILE A 130 -11.64 6.24 21.90
C ILE A 130 -11.96 5.23 20.79
N LYS A 131 -12.02 5.74 19.55
CA LYS A 131 -12.31 4.93 18.38
C LYS A 131 -11.61 5.52 17.16
N ARG A 132 -11.00 4.63 16.37
CA ARG A 132 -10.35 5.00 15.11
C ARG A 132 -11.28 4.73 13.92
N ASN A 133 -10.99 5.38 12.79
CA ASN A 133 -11.65 5.19 11.51
C ASN A 133 -13.18 5.35 11.60
N VAL A 134 -13.64 6.35 12.34
CA VAL A 134 -15.06 6.68 12.43
C VAL A 134 -15.49 7.34 11.12
N ASP A 135 -16.58 6.86 10.53
CA ASP A 135 -17.10 7.37 9.29
C ASP A 135 -17.63 8.83 9.41
N ALA A 136 -17.73 9.52 8.27
CA ALA A 136 -18.11 10.92 8.23
C ALA A 136 -19.54 11.21 8.70
N VAL A 137 -20.45 10.21 8.72
CA VAL A 137 -21.83 10.40 9.19
C VAL A 137 -21.82 10.40 10.72
N SER A 138 -21.24 9.36 11.32
CA SER A 138 -21.07 9.23 12.77
C SER A 138 -20.26 10.42 13.34
N TYR A 139 -19.20 10.83 12.65
CA TYR A 139 -18.43 12.01 13.05
C TYR A 139 -19.29 13.29 13.08
N ARG A 140 -20.14 13.50 12.07
CA ARG A 140 -21.04 14.69 12.07
C ARG A 140 -22.04 14.66 13.21
N GLU A 141 -22.51 13.48 13.61
CA GLU A 141 -23.38 13.31 14.78
C GLU A 141 -22.65 13.64 16.06
N ILE A 142 -21.43 13.12 16.24
CA ILE A 142 -20.57 13.45 17.38
C ILE A 142 -20.33 14.97 17.49
N ARG A 143 -20.02 15.60 16.36
CA ARG A 143 -19.80 17.06 16.30
C ARG A 143 -21.01 17.89 16.75
N LYS A 144 -22.23 17.44 16.46
CA LYS A 144 -23.45 18.13 16.88
C LYS A 144 -23.68 18.12 18.39
N LEU A 145 -23.12 17.12 19.07
CA LEU A 145 -23.25 17.01 20.53
C LEU A 145 -22.40 18.04 21.28
N ASP A 146 -21.43 18.68 20.63
CA ASP A 146 -20.53 19.71 21.17
C ASP A 146 -19.95 19.34 22.55
N ILE A 147 -19.49 18.12 22.70
CA ILE A 147 -18.99 17.57 23.97
C ILE A 147 -17.59 18.13 24.25
N TYR A 148 -17.48 18.99 25.25
CA TYR A 148 -16.22 19.54 25.68
C TYR A 148 -15.26 18.45 26.17
N GLY A 149 -14.05 18.40 25.59
CA GLY A 149 -13.05 17.38 25.89
C GLY A 149 -13.04 16.21 24.91
N ILE A 150 -13.95 16.17 23.90
CA ILE A 150 -13.83 15.27 22.76
C ILE A 150 -13.02 15.97 21.68
N GLU A 151 -12.02 15.28 21.19
CA GLU A 151 -11.10 15.72 20.14
C GLU A 151 -11.17 14.74 18.97
N TRP A 152 -10.77 15.17 17.79
CA TRP A 152 -10.77 14.33 16.61
C TRP A 152 -9.63 14.74 15.68
N GLU A 153 -9.19 13.74 14.92
CA GLU A 153 -8.20 13.91 13.87
C GLU A 153 -8.77 13.35 12.56
N SER A 154 -8.61 14.09 11.46
CA SER A 154 -8.99 13.60 10.14
C SER A 154 -7.87 12.73 9.61
N VAL A 155 -8.22 11.48 9.28
CA VAL A 155 -7.31 10.49 8.72
C VAL A 155 -7.90 9.92 7.44
N PHE A 156 -7.11 9.15 6.70
CA PHE A 156 -7.58 8.42 5.54
C PHE A 156 -7.42 6.93 5.77
N GLU A 157 -8.48 6.18 5.49
CA GLU A 157 -8.49 4.73 5.47
C GLU A 157 -8.41 4.25 4.03
N ARG A 158 -7.62 3.21 3.77
CA ARG A 158 -7.53 2.58 2.46
C ARG A 158 -8.68 1.61 2.28
N GLU A 159 -9.46 1.78 1.22
CA GLU A 159 -10.62 0.96 0.89
C GLU A 159 -10.39 0.23 -0.43
N TYR A 160 -10.85 -1.03 -0.47
CA TYR A 160 -10.83 -1.91 -1.65
C TYR A 160 -12.27 -2.29 -2.00
N PRO A 161 -13.01 -1.45 -2.74
CA PRO A 161 -14.47 -1.57 -2.88
C PRO A 161 -14.91 -2.83 -3.64
N ASN A 162 -14.02 -3.45 -4.42
CA ASN A 162 -14.30 -4.68 -5.14
C ASN A 162 -13.83 -5.96 -4.39
N GLY A 163 -13.52 -5.84 -3.09
CA GLY A 163 -13.15 -6.98 -2.24
C GLY A 163 -11.94 -7.73 -2.81
N ASN A 164 -12.11 -9.02 -3.10
CA ASN A 164 -11.01 -9.90 -3.53
C ASN A 164 -10.67 -9.82 -5.03
N VAL A 165 -11.36 -8.97 -5.81
CA VAL A 165 -11.07 -8.81 -7.25
C VAL A 165 -9.65 -8.29 -7.45
N ALA A 166 -8.80 -9.08 -8.08
CA ALA A 166 -7.37 -8.80 -8.30
C ALA A 166 -6.59 -8.47 -7.01
N ALA A 167 -7.06 -8.90 -5.84
CA ALA A 167 -6.45 -8.55 -4.56
C ALA A 167 -4.93 -8.81 -4.47
N PRO A 168 -4.38 -9.96 -4.94
CA PRO A 168 -2.93 -10.17 -4.95
C PRO A 168 -2.16 -9.18 -5.83
N VAL A 169 -2.76 -8.75 -6.94
CA VAL A 169 -2.16 -7.78 -7.88
C VAL A 169 -2.21 -6.38 -7.29
N ILE A 170 -3.37 -5.97 -6.76
CA ILE A 170 -3.53 -4.65 -6.12
C ILE A 170 -2.62 -4.56 -4.90
N GLY A 171 -2.59 -5.60 -4.09
CA GLY A 171 -1.84 -5.64 -2.85
C GLY A 171 -2.53 -4.89 -1.71
N THR A 172 -1.76 -4.59 -0.67
CA THR A 172 -2.25 -3.99 0.57
C THR A 172 -1.31 -2.90 1.08
N VAL A 173 -1.81 -2.08 2.00
CA VAL A 173 -1.01 -1.15 2.79
C VAL A 173 -0.85 -1.67 4.23
N ASN A 174 0.22 -1.26 4.89
CA ASN A 174 0.43 -1.52 6.31
C ASN A 174 -0.36 -0.53 7.19
N ALA A 175 -0.24 -0.67 8.52
CA ALA A 175 -0.93 0.18 9.49
C ALA A 175 -0.53 1.67 9.38
N GLU A 176 0.64 1.95 8.83
CA GLU A 176 1.16 3.31 8.58
C GLU A 176 0.72 3.88 7.23
N GLY A 177 -0.08 3.12 6.44
CA GLY A 177 -0.57 3.52 5.12
C GLY A 177 0.44 3.39 3.98
N GLN A 178 1.58 2.71 4.21
CA GLN A 178 2.60 2.44 3.20
C GLN A 178 2.27 1.15 2.44
N GLY A 179 2.54 1.12 1.14
CA GLY A 179 2.34 -0.08 0.33
C GLY A 179 3.21 -1.26 0.81
N SER A 180 2.58 -2.41 1.05
CA SER A 180 3.25 -3.61 1.58
C SER A 180 3.34 -4.75 0.57
N SER A 181 2.48 -4.79 -0.43
CA SER A 181 2.47 -5.81 -1.49
C SER A 181 1.85 -5.27 -2.78
N GLY A 182 1.99 -6.01 -3.88
CA GLY A 182 1.35 -5.72 -5.16
C GLY A 182 1.64 -4.33 -5.72
N MET A 183 0.68 -3.76 -6.41
CA MET A 183 0.75 -2.40 -6.99
C MET A 183 0.83 -1.32 -5.92
N GLU A 184 0.25 -1.56 -4.74
CA GLU A 184 0.40 -0.65 -3.60
C GLU A 184 1.86 -0.45 -3.20
N ALA A 185 2.65 -1.54 -3.16
CA ALA A 185 4.08 -1.48 -2.85
C ALA A 185 4.90 -0.94 -4.04
N GLN A 186 4.60 -1.40 -5.24
CA GLN A 186 5.34 -1.03 -6.44
C GLN A 186 5.26 0.48 -6.72
N PHE A 187 4.07 1.05 -6.56
CA PHE A 187 3.81 2.46 -6.82
C PHE A 187 3.68 3.29 -5.54
N ASP A 188 4.22 2.81 -4.40
CA ASP A 188 4.08 3.49 -3.12
C ASP A 188 4.52 4.96 -3.17
N ALA A 189 5.65 5.25 -3.78
CA ALA A 189 6.18 6.61 -3.90
C ALA A 189 5.27 7.56 -4.73
N LEU A 190 4.54 7.02 -5.73
CA LEU A 190 3.58 7.79 -6.52
C LEU A 190 2.26 7.95 -5.78
N LEU A 191 1.76 6.85 -5.21
CA LEU A 191 0.46 6.80 -4.53
C LEU A 191 0.47 7.58 -3.22
N THR A 192 1.60 7.65 -2.51
CA THR A 192 1.71 8.36 -1.24
C THR A 192 1.66 9.87 -1.46
N GLY A 193 0.73 10.52 -0.77
CA GLY A 193 0.63 11.97 -0.76
C GLY A 193 1.68 12.62 0.15
N THR A 194 1.75 13.94 0.09
CA THR A 194 2.57 14.73 1.01
C THR A 194 1.65 15.43 2.01
N PRO A 195 1.74 15.13 3.32
CA PRO A 195 0.88 15.76 4.30
C PRO A 195 1.11 17.28 4.36
N GLY A 196 0.05 18.00 4.67
CA GLY A 196 0.07 19.41 4.96
C GLY A 196 0.33 19.69 6.44
N ALA A 197 0.28 20.94 6.82
CA ALA A 197 0.39 21.35 8.21
C ALA A 197 -0.53 22.54 8.52
N GLN A 198 -1.15 22.51 9.69
CA GLN A 198 -1.92 23.62 10.20
C GLN A 198 -1.31 24.07 11.53
N ALA A 199 -0.85 25.34 11.58
CA ALA A 199 -0.28 25.92 12.78
C ALA A 199 -1.22 26.98 13.34
N PHE A 200 -1.54 26.88 14.64
CA PHE A 200 -2.40 27.79 15.36
C PHE A 200 -1.67 28.45 16.51
N GLU A 201 -2.02 29.70 16.80
CA GLU A 201 -1.56 30.35 18.00
C GLU A 201 -2.38 29.85 19.21
N ILE A 202 -1.70 29.37 20.24
CA ILE A 202 -2.30 28.79 21.43
C ILE A 202 -2.02 29.67 22.67
N ALA A 203 -2.98 29.68 23.58
CA ALA A 203 -2.83 30.28 24.93
C ALA A 203 -1.99 29.36 25.84
N PRO A 204 -1.50 29.84 26.98
CA PRO A 204 -0.71 29.03 27.91
C PRO A 204 -1.41 27.76 28.43
N ASN A 205 -2.73 27.71 28.38
CA ASN A 205 -3.54 26.52 28.71
C ASN A 205 -3.77 25.57 27.55
N GLY A 206 -3.13 25.79 26.38
CA GLY A 206 -3.26 24.99 25.19
C GLY A 206 -4.49 25.30 24.30
N ALA A 207 -5.36 26.22 24.72
CA ALA A 207 -6.54 26.58 23.92
C ALA A 207 -6.12 27.43 22.70
N VAL A 208 -6.75 27.17 21.54
CA VAL A 208 -6.55 27.98 20.33
C VAL A 208 -7.01 29.40 20.59
N MET A 209 -6.16 30.38 20.31
CA MET A 209 -6.48 31.82 20.54
C MET A 209 -7.47 32.30 19.48
N PRO A 210 -8.68 32.78 19.89
CA PRO A 210 -9.59 33.42 18.96
C PRO A 210 -8.94 34.65 18.30
N GLY A 211 -8.88 34.64 16.96
CA GLY A 211 -8.21 35.70 16.20
C GLY A 211 -6.68 35.59 16.14
N GLY A 212 -6.10 34.54 16.71
CA GLY A 212 -4.67 34.22 16.59
C GLY A 212 -4.25 33.90 15.17
N LYS A 213 -2.95 33.97 14.91
CA LYS A 213 -2.39 33.65 13.58
C LYS A 213 -2.61 32.18 13.25
N LYS A 214 -3.26 31.92 12.12
CA LYS A 214 -3.39 30.60 11.52
C LYS A 214 -2.52 30.53 10.25
N THR A 215 -1.68 29.51 10.15
CA THR A 215 -0.92 29.24 8.93
C THR A 215 -1.28 27.84 8.48
N THR A 216 -1.64 27.68 7.21
CA THR A 216 -2.01 26.40 6.60
C THR A 216 -1.07 26.12 5.43
N VAL A 217 -0.51 24.94 5.43
CA VAL A 217 0.14 24.32 4.27
C VAL A 217 -0.80 23.22 3.81
N GLU A 218 -1.37 23.37 2.62
CA GLU A 218 -2.32 22.39 2.09
C GLU A 218 -1.61 21.07 1.79
N PRO A 219 -2.24 19.91 2.09
CA PRO A 219 -1.70 18.62 1.73
C PRO A 219 -1.73 18.44 0.20
N LYS A 220 -0.81 17.63 -0.31
CA LYS A 220 -0.80 17.20 -1.71
C LYS A 220 -1.15 15.71 -1.75
N ASN A 221 -2.29 15.39 -2.32
CA ASN A 221 -2.70 13.99 -2.51
C ASN A 221 -1.73 13.25 -3.43
N GLY A 222 -1.67 11.93 -3.25
CA GLY A 222 -0.89 11.04 -4.12
C GLY A 222 -1.40 11.02 -5.55
N GLY A 223 -0.53 10.59 -6.47
CA GLY A 223 -0.88 10.35 -7.87
C GLY A 223 -1.73 9.09 -8.03
N ASN A 224 -2.52 9.01 -9.10
CA ASN A 224 -3.34 7.85 -9.40
C ASN A 224 -2.60 6.86 -10.30
N VAL A 225 -2.99 5.58 -10.21
CA VAL A 225 -2.52 4.49 -11.07
C VAL A 225 -3.71 3.90 -11.80
N GLU A 226 -3.60 3.76 -13.12
CA GLU A 226 -4.56 3.07 -13.98
C GLU A 226 -3.92 1.78 -14.46
N LEU A 227 -4.59 0.64 -14.18
CA LEU A 227 -4.14 -0.68 -14.58
C LEU A 227 -4.77 -1.06 -15.92
N THR A 228 -4.14 -2.00 -16.63
CA THR A 228 -4.69 -2.58 -17.85
C THR A 228 -5.76 -3.66 -17.59
N LEU A 229 -5.95 -4.04 -16.33
CA LEU A 229 -6.95 -5.04 -15.92
C LEU A 229 -8.37 -4.57 -16.22
N HIS A 230 -9.26 -5.53 -16.47
CA HIS A 230 -10.69 -5.34 -16.59
C HIS A 230 -11.41 -6.01 -15.43
N ALA A 231 -11.95 -5.22 -14.49
CA ALA A 231 -12.49 -5.72 -13.22
C ALA A 231 -13.61 -6.77 -13.41
N ASP A 232 -14.53 -6.55 -14.34
CA ASP A 232 -15.62 -7.49 -14.60
C ASP A 232 -15.10 -8.84 -15.14
N LEU A 233 -14.15 -8.80 -16.06
CA LEU A 233 -13.54 -10.02 -16.61
C LEU A 233 -12.67 -10.72 -15.56
N GLN A 234 -11.93 -9.94 -14.78
CA GLN A 234 -11.13 -10.43 -13.66
C GLN A 234 -11.99 -11.20 -12.67
N HIS A 235 -13.14 -10.65 -12.28
CA HIS A 235 -14.07 -11.30 -11.36
C HIS A 235 -14.60 -12.62 -11.91
N GLN A 236 -15.06 -12.64 -13.16
CA GLN A 236 -15.56 -13.87 -13.79
C GLN A 236 -14.49 -14.96 -13.86
N VAL A 237 -13.26 -14.59 -14.23
CA VAL A 237 -12.15 -15.54 -14.33
C VAL A 237 -11.72 -16.02 -12.95
N GLN A 238 -11.73 -15.14 -11.94
CA GLN A 238 -11.43 -15.51 -10.55
C GLN A 238 -12.39 -16.58 -10.04
N ASP A 239 -13.70 -16.37 -10.19
CA ASP A 239 -14.72 -17.34 -9.76
C ASP A 239 -14.56 -18.72 -10.45
N LEU A 240 -14.27 -18.70 -11.75
CA LEU A 240 -14.02 -19.92 -12.51
C LEU A 240 -12.74 -20.63 -12.04
N LEU A 241 -11.69 -19.89 -11.77
CA LEU A 241 -10.41 -20.43 -11.30
C LEU A 241 -10.58 -21.05 -9.90
N ASP A 242 -11.20 -20.35 -8.97
CA ASP A 242 -11.44 -20.82 -7.61
C ASP A 242 -12.24 -22.12 -7.61
N ALA A 243 -13.30 -22.18 -8.43
CA ALA A 243 -14.08 -23.40 -8.59
C ALA A 243 -13.25 -24.57 -9.17
N ARG A 244 -12.28 -24.29 -10.06
CA ARG A 244 -11.40 -25.32 -10.64
C ARG A 244 -10.34 -25.78 -9.65
N VAL A 245 -9.70 -24.88 -8.94
CA VAL A 245 -8.72 -25.21 -7.89
C VAL A 245 -9.37 -26.08 -6.83
N ALA A 246 -10.55 -25.70 -6.35
CA ALA A 246 -11.32 -26.49 -5.38
C ALA A 246 -11.72 -27.86 -5.91
N LYS A 247 -12.26 -27.93 -7.13
CA LYS A 247 -12.70 -29.19 -7.77
C LYS A 247 -11.56 -30.19 -7.94
N HIS A 248 -10.38 -29.71 -8.31
CA HIS A 248 -9.22 -30.57 -8.57
C HIS A 248 -8.32 -30.74 -7.34
N GLN A 249 -8.66 -30.13 -6.22
CA GLN A 249 -7.84 -30.13 -4.99
C GLN A 249 -6.39 -29.70 -5.28
N ALA A 250 -6.23 -28.74 -6.20
CA ALA A 250 -4.92 -28.17 -6.53
C ALA A 250 -4.44 -27.28 -5.38
N ASP A 251 -3.14 -27.22 -5.18
CA ASP A 251 -2.57 -26.31 -4.16
C ASP A 251 -2.80 -24.85 -4.54
N TRP A 252 -2.64 -24.52 -5.80
CA TRP A 252 -2.89 -23.20 -6.38
C TRP A 252 -3.21 -23.29 -7.87
N GLY A 253 -3.64 -22.19 -8.44
CA GLY A 253 -3.84 -22.00 -9.87
C GLY A 253 -3.73 -20.54 -10.25
N ALA A 254 -3.36 -20.26 -11.49
CA ALA A 254 -3.30 -18.93 -12.04
C ALA A 254 -3.88 -18.88 -13.45
N VAL A 255 -4.48 -17.74 -13.80
CA VAL A 255 -4.91 -17.43 -15.18
C VAL A 255 -4.46 -16.03 -15.53
N VAL A 256 -3.71 -15.91 -16.62
CA VAL A 256 -3.32 -14.63 -17.21
C VAL A 256 -3.97 -14.53 -18.59
N ILE A 257 -4.67 -13.42 -18.84
CA ILE A 257 -5.24 -13.09 -20.16
C ILE A 257 -4.57 -11.81 -20.63
N GLU A 258 -3.96 -11.89 -21.80
CA GLU A 258 -3.19 -10.82 -22.41
C GLU A 258 -3.72 -10.47 -23.79
N ASP A 259 -3.74 -9.19 -24.12
CA ASP A 259 -4.01 -8.71 -25.48
C ASP A 259 -2.76 -8.88 -26.33
N VAL A 260 -2.85 -9.75 -27.34
CA VAL A 260 -1.71 -10.11 -28.20
C VAL A 260 -1.16 -8.93 -29.00
N ALA A 261 -1.97 -7.92 -29.28
CA ALA A 261 -1.56 -6.77 -30.07
C ALA A 261 -0.80 -5.73 -29.26
N THR A 262 -1.13 -5.59 -27.97
CA THR A 262 -0.60 -4.52 -27.09
C THR A 262 0.32 -5.05 -26.00
N GLY A 263 0.23 -6.33 -25.63
CA GLY A 263 0.88 -6.90 -24.45
C GLY A 263 0.20 -6.50 -23.13
N HIS A 264 -0.96 -5.85 -23.18
CA HIS A 264 -1.69 -5.48 -21.97
C HIS A 264 -2.25 -6.71 -21.27
N VAL A 265 -1.97 -6.86 -20.00
CA VAL A 265 -2.58 -7.89 -19.14
C VAL A 265 -3.99 -7.42 -18.78
N LEU A 266 -5.00 -8.13 -19.31
CA LEU A 266 -6.42 -7.81 -19.08
C LEU A 266 -6.95 -8.52 -17.83
N VAL A 267 -6.39 -9.68 -17.50
CA VAL A 267 -6.71 -10.48 -16.32
C VAL A 267 -5.45 -11.11 -15.77
N MET A 268 -5.32 -11.06 -14.45
CA MET A 268 -4.34 -11.83 -13.70
C MET A 268 -5.04 -12.38 -12.45
N ALA A 269 -5.66 -13.55 -12.60
CA ALA A 269 -6.35 -14.24 -11.53
C ALA A 269 -5.42 -15.27 -10.88
N ASP A 270 -5.48 -15.31 -9.56
CA ASP A 270 -4.66 -16.18 -8.73
C ASP A 270 -5.54 -16.83 -7.67
N SER A 271 -5.41 -18.13 -7.46
CA SER A 271 -6.19 -18.88 -6.48
C SER A 271 -5.29 -19.80 -5.68
N ASN A 272 -5.44 -19.78 -4.38
CA ASN A 272 -4.69 -20.61 -3.43
C ASN A 272 -5.64 -21.34 -2.49
N SER A 273 -5.68 -22.67 -2.55
CA SER A 273 -6.56 -23.49 -1.72
C SER A 273 -6.21 -23.43 -0.21
N LYS A 274 -4.99 -23.03 0.11
CA LYS A 274 -4.49 -22.90 1.50
C LYS A 274 -4.81 -21.55 2.13
N GLU A 275 -5.13 -20.55 1.30
CA GLU A 275 -5.50 -19.20 1.70
C GLU A 275 -6.75 -18.75 0.93
N PRO A 276 -7.90 -19.43 1.11
CA PRO A 276 -9.07 -19.26 0.25
C PRO A 276 -9.70 -17.86 0.32
N ASP A 277 -9.44 -17.12 1.40
CA ASP A 277 -10.08 -15.81 1.60
C ASP A 277 -9.27 -14.64 1.03
N ASN A 278 -8.05 -14.87 0.50
CA ASN A 278 -7.12 -13.82 0.03
C ASN A 278 -7.06 -12.60 0.98
N ALA A 279 -7.35 -12.81 2.25
CA ALA A 279 -7.47 -11.75 3.25
C ALA A 279 -6.13 -11.02 3.48
N ASN A 280 -5.03 -11.64 3.03
CA ASN A 280 -3.70 -11.04 3.05
C ASN A 280 -2.88 -11.59 1.86
N PRO A 281 -3.17 -11.18 0.63
CA PRO A 281 -2.49 -11.67 -0.56
C PRO A 281 -1.05 -11.16 -0.56
N GLN A 282 -0.13 -12.00 -0.10
CA GLN A 282 1.29 -11.65 -0.09
C GLN A 282 2.04 -12.10 -1.34
N LYS A 283 1.42 -12.97 -2.15
CA LYS A 283 2.07 -13.61 -3.28
C LYS A 283 1.18 -13.66 -4.51
N VAL A 284 1.74 -13.29 -5.65
CA VAL A 284 1.14 -13.47 -6.97
C VAL A 284 1.81 -14.68 -7.62
N HIS A 285 1.17 -15.86 -7.55
CA HIS A 285 1.74 -17.11 -8.08
C HIS A 285 2.06 -17.02 -9.58
N ALA A 286 1.21 -16.33 -10.34
CA ALA A 286 1.40 -16.12 -11.78
C ALA A 286 2.73 -15.42 -12.14
N VAL A 287 3.30 -14.66 -11.20
CA VAL A 287 4.50 -13.84 -11.40
C VAL A 287 5.71 -14.39 -10.63
N GLN A 288 5.47 -14.93 -9.43
CA GLN A 288 6.53 -15.26 -8.49
C GLN A 288 6.89 -16.76 -8.47
N ASP A 289 5.99 -17.63 -8.93
CA ASP A 289 6.26 -19.06 -8.95
C ASP A 289 6.84 -19.52 -10.28
N THR A 290 7.68 -20.53 -10.19
CA THR A 290 8.21 -21.26 -11.35
C THR A 290 7.54 -22.62 -11.44
N PHE A 291 7.26 -23.06 -12.66
CA PHE A 291 6.68 -24.36 -12.95
C PHE A 291 7.23 -24.92 -14.25
N GLU A 292 7.10 -26.22 -14.43
CA GLU A 292 7.43 -26.86 -15.70
C GLU A 292 6.30 -26.67 -16.71
N PRO A 293 6.59 -26.14 -17.92
CA PRO A 293 5.54 -25.81 -18.90
C PRO A 293 4.83 -27.04 -19.48
N GLY A 294 5.35 -28.23 -19.21
CA GLY A 294 4.82 -29.48 -19.74
C GLY A 294 4.77 -29.47 -21.27
N SER A 295 3.72 -30.12 -21.85
CA SER A 295 3.58 -30.23 -23.31
C SER A 295 3.44 -28.89 -24.05
N VAL A 296 3.12 -27.79 -23.38
CA VAL A 296 3.13 -26.45 -24.00
C VAL A 296 4.54 -26.08 -24.47
N GLY A 297 5.57 -26.48 -23.74
CA GLY A 297 6.97 -26.27 -24.13
C GLY A 297 7.39 -26.92 -25.44
N LYS A 298 6.64 -27.94 -25.91
CA LYS A 298 6.89 -28.59 -27.21
C LYS A 298 6.72 -27.65 -28.39
N LEU A 299 5.82 -26.65 -28.27
CA LEU A 299 5.65 -25.59 -29.26
C LEU A 299 6.94 -24.84 -29.54
N VAL A 300 7.71 -24.56 -28.47
CA VAL A 300 9.02 -23.89 -28.59
C VAL A 300 10.02 -24.77 -29.31
N THR A 301 10.10 -26.06 -28.97
CA THR A 301 11.03 -27.02 -29.59
C THR A 301 10.73 -27.19 -31.06
N VAL A 302 9.45 -27.47 -31.42
CA VAL A 302 9.03 -27.67 -32.81
C VAL A 302 9.16 -26.36 -33.59
N GLY A 303 8.74 -25.24 -33.02
CA GLY A 303 8.89 -23.93 -33.63
C GLY A 303 10.35 -23.54 -33.88
N ALA A 304 11.24 -23.88 -32.96
CA ALA A 304 12.69 -23.69 -33.14
C ALA A 304 13.22 -24.47 -34.32
N ALA A 305 12.92 -25.78 -34.41
CA ALA A 305 13.38 -26.66 -35.49
C ALA A 305 12.86 -26.22 -36.87
N LEU A 306 11.60 -25.78 -36.94
CA LEU A 306 11.01 -25.20 -38.15
C LEU A 306 11.70 -23.90 -38.56
N ASN A 307 11.93 -23.01 -37.60
CA ASN A 307 12.60 -21.72 -37.84
C ASN A 307 14.05 -21.88 -38.27
N GLN A 308 14.77 -22.88 -37.75
CA GLN A 308 16.15 -23.21 -38.14
C GLN A 308 16.17 -23.98 -39.48
N GLY A 309 15.02 -24.41 -40.00
CA GLY A 309 14.95 -25.21 -41.22
C GLY A 309 15.49 -26.63 -41.11
N THR A 310 15.70 -27.14 -39.88
CA THR A 310 16.19 -28.51 -39.65
C THR A 310 15.10 -29.55 -39.92
N ILE A 311 13.83 -29.13 -39.85
CA ILE A 311 12.66 -29.94 -40.18
C ILE A 311 11.67 -29.13 -41.02
N THR A 312 10.73 -29.88 -41.63
CA THR A 312 9.49 -29.35 -42.23
C THR A 312 8.29 -29.99 -41.54
N PRO A 313 7.06 -29.45 -41.68
CA PRO A 313 5.87 -30.07 -41.10
C PRO A 313 5.66 -31.55 -41.50
N THR A 314 6.19 -31.95 -42.68
CA THR A 314 6.11 -33.30 -43.23
C THR A 314 7.35 -34.17 -43.00
N SER A 315 8.37 -33.66 -42.31
CA SER A 315 9.56 -34.46 -41.89
C SER A 315 9.12 -35.64 -41.05
N VAL A 316 9.58 -36.84 -41.40
CA VAL A 316 9.15 -38.10 -40.79
C VAL A 316 10.14 -38.59 -39.75
N PHE A 317 9.62 -39.05 -38.62
CA PHE A 317 10.36 -39.60 -37.50
C PHE A 317 9.88 -40.99 -37.14
N GLN A 318 10.82 -41.89 -36.80
CA GLN A 318 10.51 -43.17 -36.17
C GLN A 318 10.50 -42.94 -34.66
N VAL A 319 9.33 -42.95 -34.08
CA VAL A 319 9.08 -42.54 -32.69
C VAL A 319 8.93 -43.79 -31.83
N PRO A 320 9.93 -44.13 -31.00
CA PRO A 320 9.81 -45.24 -30.04
C PRO A 320 8.97 -44.79 -28.82
N TYR A 321 8.31 -45.76 -28.17
CA TYR A 321 7.62 -45.49 -26.88
C TYR A 321 8.55 -44.94 -25.81
N ALA A 322 9.77 -45.50 -25.74
CA ALA A 322 10.78 -45.11 -24.74
C ALA A 322 12.08 -44.75 -25.45
N LEU A 323 12.73 -43.67 -25.00
CA LEU A 323 13.99 -43.19 -25.54
C LEU A 323 14.98 -42.94 -24.36
N ASP A 324 16.09 -43.65 -24.38
CA ASP A 324 17.17 -43.43 -23.44
C ASP A 324 18.01 -42.24 -23.86
N LEU A 325 18.22 -41.31 -22.94
CA LEU A 325 19.08 -40.17 -23.13
C LEU A 325 20.18 -40.19 -22.08
N PRO A 326 21.45 -39.91 -22.46
CA PRO A 326 22.51 -39.67 -21.50
C PRO A 326 22.02 -38.58 -20.53
N ASP A 327 22.26 -38.77 -19.24
CA ASP A 327 22.00 -37.76 -18.18
C ASP A 327 20.52 -37.41 -17.88
N ALA A 328 19.55 -38.10 -18.48
CA ALA A 328 18.11 -37.84 -18.22
C ALA A 328 17.60 -38.50 -16.91
N GLY A 329 18.41 -39.26 -16.21
CA GLY A 329 18.02 -39.97 -14.98
C GLY A 329 17.06 -41.15 -15.19
N GLY A 330 16.72 -41.47 -16.44
CA GLY A 330 15.87 -42.58 -16.89
C GLY A 330 15.35 -42.36 -18.29
N PRO A 331 14.65 -43.36 -18.89
CA PRO A 331 14.10 -43.23 -20.24
C PRO A 331 12.96 -42.17 -20.25
N ILE A 332 12.92 -41.37 -21.31
CA ILE A 332 11.77 -40.52 -21.60
C ILE A 332 10.73 -41.40 -22.33
N THR A 333 9.48 -41.36 -21.88
CA THR A 333 8.40 -42.16 -22.47
C THR A 333 7.26 -41.28 -22.97
N ASP A 334 6.55 -41.77 -23.96
CA ASP A 334 5.26 -41.21 -24.34
C ASP A 334 4.19 -41.54 -23.29
N PHE A 335 3.07 -40.83 -23.31
CA PHE A 335 2.01 -40.99 -22.32
C PHE A 335 1.27 -42.32 -22.44
N HIS A 336 1.09 -42.82 -23.70
CA HIS A 336 0.50 -44.09 -23.99
C HIS A 336 1.57 -45.05 -24.54
N GLU A 337 1.54 -46.31 -24.09
CA GLU A 337 2.44 -47.36 -24.59
C GLU A 337 2.08 -47.69 -26.03
N HIS A 338 3.07 -47.85 -26.91
CA HIS A 338 2.95 -48.21 -28.30
C HIS A 338 4.21 -48.97 -28.80
N ASP A 339 4.07 -49.76 -29.84
CA ASP A 339 5.17 -50.60 -30.42
C ASP A 339 6.16 -49.79 -31.29
N GLY A 340 6.05 -48.46 -31.27
CA GLY A 340 6.75 -47.54 -32.17
C GLY A 340 5.85 -47.03 -33.29
N GLU A 341 5.94 -45.74 -33.56
CA GLU A 341 5.12 -45.06 -34.55
C GLU A 341 5.96 -44.33 -35.58
N THR A 342 5.41 -44.20 -36.81
CA THR A 342 6.00 -43.35 -37.83
C THR A 342 5.17 -42.08 -37.92
N LEU A 343 5.68 -40.98 -37.38
CA LEU A 343 4.97 -39.70 -37.31
C LEU A 343 5.68 -38.62 -38.12
N THR A 344 4.90 -37.77 -38.75
CA THR A 344 5.42 -36.49 -39.27
C THR A 344 5.70 -35.52 -38.10
N ALA A 345 6.44 -34.46 -38.32
CA ALA A 345 6.62 -33.41 -37.29
C ALA A 345 5.27 -32.85 -36.84
N THR A 346 4.30 -32.70 -37.74
CA THR A 346 2.91 -32.35 -37.41
C THR A 346 2.26 -33.44 -36.55
N GLY A 347 2.47 -34.72 -36.86
CA GLY A 347 1.97 -35.85 -36.07
C GLY A 347 2.56 -35.89 -34.67
N VAL A 348 3.85 -35.68 -34.53
CA VAL A 348 4.53 -35.59 -33.20
C VAL A 348 3.89 -34.52 -32.31
N LEU A 349 3.56 -33.35 -32.87
CA LEU A 349 2.92 -32.28 -32.12
C LEU A 349 1.43 -32.61 -31.83
N ALA A 350 0.71 -33.19 -32.79
CA ALA A 350 -0.70 -33.54 -32.64
C ALA A 350 -0.94 -34.62 -31.57
N GLU A 351 -0.10 -35.68 -31.57
CA GLU A 351 -0.13 -36.74 -30.56
C GLU A 351 0.55 -36.33 -29.23
N SER A 352 1.18 -35.16 -29.23
CA SER A 352 1.95 -34.69 -28.06
C SER A 352 3.05 -35.68 -27.63
N SER A 353 3.70 -36.38 -28.60
CA SER A 353 4.74 -37.34 -28.30
C SER A 353 5.96 -36.67 -27.61
N ASN A 354 6.37 -37.19 -26.47
CA ASN A 354 7.56 -36.77 -25.75
C ASN A 354 8.83 -37.18 -26.49
N THR A 355 8.90 -38.47 -26.86
CA THR A 355 10.07 -39.04 -27.52
C THR A 355 10.23 -38.46 -28.92
N GLY A 356 9.13 -38.26 -29.68
CA GLY A 356 9.15 -37.58 -30.96
C GLY A 356 9.63 -36.14 -30.86
N THR A 357 9.23 -35.43 -29.82
CA THR A 357 9.73 -34.04 -29.56
C THR A 357 11.20 -34.02 -29.26
N VAL A 358 11.71 -34.97 -28.48
CA VAL A 358 13.15 -35.11 -28.25
C VAL A 358 13.90 -35.35 -29.56
N LEU A 359 13.41 -36.25 -30.44
CA LEU A 359 14.03 -36.49 -31.73
C LEU A 359 14.06 -35.23 -32.60
N ILE A 360 12.99 -34.42 -32.59
CA ILE A 360 12.96 -33.12 -33.26
C ILE A 360 14.00 -32.19 -32.64
N GLY A 361 14.07 -32.11 -31.30
CA GLY A 361 15.05 -31.30 -30.58
C GLY A 361 16.50 -31.68 -30.93
N GLN A 362 16.79 -32.97 -31.13
CA GLN A 362 18.12 -33.48 -31.53
C GLN A 362 18.53 -33.08 -32.96
N THR A 363 17.63 -32.55 -33.78
CA THR A 363 17.99 -32.00 -35.10
C THR A 363 18.69 -30.64 -35.02
N MET A 364 18.70 -30.03 -33.81
CA MET A 364 19.33 -28.76 -33.51
C MET A 364 20.48 -28.96 -32.51
N SER A 365 21.44 -28.04 -32.51
CA SER A 365 22.42 -27.96 -31.47
C SER A 365 21.83 -27.43 -30.15
N ASP A 366 22.52 -27.66 -29.04
CA ASP A 366 22.11 -27.17 -27.72
C ASP A 366 22.02 -25.64 -27.70
N GLU A 367 22.97 -24.98 -28.34
CA GLU A 367 22.99 -23.53 -28.50
C GLU A 367 21.75 -23.00 -29.25
N GLN A 368 21.35 -23.71 -30.34
CA GLN A 368 20.15 -23.32 -31.10
C GLN A 368 18.88 -23.48 -30.28
N ARG A 369 18.76 -24.55 -29.49
CA ARG A 369 17.63 -24.77 -28.59
C ARG A 369 17.60 -23.71 -27.49
N TYR A 370 18.74 -23.48 -26.83
CA TYR A 370 18.86 -22.48 -25.78
C TYR A 370 18.53 -21.07 -26.28
N SER A 371 19.10 -20.65 -27.41
CA SER A 371 18.85 -19.36 -28.01
C SER A 371 17.36 -19.14 -28.33
N MET A 372 16.67 -20.17 -28.80
CA MET A 372 15.25 -20.08 -29.09
C MET A 372 14.41 -19.99 -27.81
N MET A 373 14.72 -20.79 -26.78
CA MET A 373 14.05 -20.66 -25.47
C MET A 373 14.21 -19.24 -24.91
N ARG A 374 15.43 -18.67 -25.01
CA ARG A 374 15.69 -17.28 -24.64
C ARG A 374 14.86 -16.29 -25.47
N ALA A 375 14.72 -16.52 -26.77
CA ALA A 375 13.92 -15.67 -27.65
C ALA A 375 12.40 -15.72 -27.32
N PHE A 376 11.91 -16.85 -26.79
CA PHE A 376 10.56 -16.97 -26.25
C PHE A 376 10.42 -16.43 -24.81
N GLY A 377 11.48 -15.86 -24.22
CA GLY A 377 11.44 -15.25 -22.89
C GLY A 377 11.81 -16.17 -21.73
N PHE A 378 12.06 -17.46 -21.95
CA PHE A 378 12.46 -18.35 -20.86
C PHE A 378 13.75 -17.89 -20.19
N GLY A 379 13.77 -17.94 -18.86
CA GLY A 379 14.90 -17.49 -18.03
C GLY A 379 15.12 -15.98 -18.06
N GLN A 380 14.09 -15.19 -18.32
CA GLN A 380 14.12 -13.72 -18.32
C GLN A 380 12.87 -13.17 -17.62
N GLU A 381 13.03 -12.05 -16.95
CA GLU A 381 11.88 -11.27 -16.45
C GLU A 381 11.10 -10.69 -17.64
N THR A 382 9.78 -10.66 -17.53
CA THR A 382 8.88 -10.13 -18.57
C THR A 382 8.86 -8.59 -18.54
N GLY A 383 9.27 -8.00 -17.40
CA GLY A 383 9.17 -6.57 -17.14
C GLY A 383 7.77 -6.15 -16.65
N ILE A 384 6.97 -7.10 -16.16
CA ILE A 384 5.72 -6.75 -15.51
C ILE A 384 5.98 -5.90 -14.27
N GLU A 385 5.17 -4.86 -14.06
CA GLU A 385 5.35 -3.91 -12.97
C GLU A 385 4.80 -4.45 -11.64
N LEU A 386 5.18 -5.70 -11.29
CA LEU A 386 4.85 -6.33 -10.01
C LEU A 386 6.13 -6.73 -9.26
N PRO A 387 6.17 -6.56 -7.94
CA PRO A 387 7.36 -6.90 -7.17
C PRO A 387 7.57 -8.42 -7.10
N GLY A 388 8.85 -8.84 -7.15
CA GLY A 388 9.24 -10.21 -6.92
C GLY A 388 9.05 -11.14 -8.11
N GLU A 389 9.02 -10.63 -9.33
CA GLU A 389 8.96 -11.45 -10.55
C GLU A 389 10.10 -12.46 -10.57
N SER A 390 9.78 -13.71 -10.95
CA SER A 390 10.75 -14.77 -11.16
C SER A 390 11.05 -14.94 -12.65
N ALA A 391 12.31 -14.81 -13.02
CA ALA A 391 12.77 -15.05 -14.39
C ALA A 391 12.64 -16.52 -14.84
N GLY A 392 12.32 -17.44 -13.93
CA GLY A 392 12.35 -18.87 -14.17
C GLY A 392 13.77 -19.44 -14.20
N LEU A 393 13.86 -20.76 -14.46
CA LEU A 393 15.11 -21.49 -14.47
C LEU A 393 15.39 -22.05 -15.86
N LEU A 394 16.34 -21.46 -16.56
CA LEU A 394 16.85 -22.00 -17.84
C LEU A 394 18.35 -22.28 -17.66
N ARG A 395 18.74 -23.56 -17.80
CA ARG A 395 20.15 -23.95 -17.73
C ARG A 395 20.88 -23.50 -19.01
N ASN A 396 22.13 -23.14 -18.88
CA ASN A 396 22.97 -22.83 -20.03
C ASN A 396 23.12 -24.05 -20.94
N ALA A 397 23.53 -23.79 -22.19
CA ALA A 397 23.79 -24.83 -23.18
C ALA A 397 25.09 -25.64 -22.95
N ASP A 398 25.91 -25.19 -21.99
CA ASP A 398 27.24 -25.80 -21.65
C ASP A 398 27.10 -27.02 -20.74
#